data_16dfef0bd8d9d5961a55dd2557cd2c6d
#
_entry.id   16dfef0bd8d9d5961a55dd2557cd2c6d
#
_cell.length_a   1.000
_cell.length_b   1.000
_cell.length_c   1.000
_cell.angle_alpha   90.00
_cell.angle_beta   90.00
_cell.angle_gamma   90.00
#
_symmetry.space_group_name_H-M   'P 1'
#
loop_
_entity.id
_entity.type
_entity.pdbx_description
1 polymer ?
#
loop_
_entity_poly.entity_id
_entity_poly.type
_entity_poly.pdbx_seq_one_letter_code
_entity_poly.pdbx_strand_id
1 'polypeptide(L)'
;MPKPTRLLLSVVPAALLLGGCATLTGEPNQTIQIRTVDANDRPIYGLRCHAVNAASDWYGTSPMIDLQVRRSSSDLQVECKGRGLVARGTAISRGKLSSLAQTILPGGTAIAMIDYVSGYQFSYPAWIQLRIGQDLVFDASDDIAGKPTKSVLANHN
;
A
#
# COMPACT_ATOMS: atom_id res chain seq x y z
N MET A 1 27.50 3.22 -68.82
CA MET A 1 27.83 3.15 -67.36
C MET A 1 26.79 3.93 -66.56
N PRO A 2 25.85 3.33 -65.96
CA PRO A 2 24.97 3.99 -64.99
C PRO A 2 25.42 3.66 -63.58
N LYS A 3 25.55 4.70 -62.75
CA LYS A 3 25.85 4.59 -61.31
C LYS A 3 24.58 4.24 -60.51
N PRO A 4 24.56 3.20 -59.67
CA PRO A 4 23.53 3.01 -58.67
C PRO A 4 24.05 3.47 -57.29
N THR A 5 23.62 4.59 -56.81
CA THR A 5 23.86 4.91 -55.41
C THR A 5 22.87 5.97 -54.94
N ARG A 6 21.81 5.60 -54.31
CA ARG A 6 21.03 6.42 -53.34
C ARG A 6 19.68 5.73 -53.03
N LEU A 7 19.70 4.60 -52.31
CA LEU A 7 18.44 4.04 -51.78
C LEU A 7 18.63 3.26 -50.46
N LEU A 8 19.46 3.78 -49.56
CA LEU A 8 19.70 3.09 -48.27
C LEU A 8 19.66 4.02 -47.02
N LEU A 9 18.98 5.17 -47.11
CA LEU A 9 19.02 6.11 -45.97
C LEU A 9 17.65 6.48 -45.38
N SER A 10 16.60 5.68 -45.56
CA SER A 10 15.25 6.06 -45.08
C SER A 10 14.56 5.07 -44.13
N VAL A 11 15.24 4.04 -43.63
CA VAL A 11 14.57 3.01 -42.80
C VAL A 11 14.90 3.09 -41.30
N VAL A 12 15.84 3.91 -40.88
CA VAL A 12 16.33 3.95 -39.49
C VAL A 12 15.47 4.73 -38.47
N PRO A 13 14.66 5.75 -38.82
CA PRO A 13 13.94 6.49 -37.78
C PRO A 13 12.64 5.87 -37.25
N ALA A 14 12.10 4.81 -37.91
CA ALA A 14 10.81 4.23 -37.52
C ALA A 14 10.90 3.21 -36.34
N ALA A 15 12.09 2.71 -36.01
CA ALA A 15 12.28 1.70 -34.95
C ALA A 15 12.42 2.29 -33.55
N LEU A 16 12.57 3.60 -33.42
CA LEU A 16 12.77 4.27 -32.10
C LEU A 16 11.47 4.68 -31.38
N LEU A 17 10.30 4.45 -32.00
CA LEU A 17 9.02 4.84 -31.42
C LEU A 17 8.28 3.72 -30.65
N LEU A 18 8.82 2.49 -30.61
CA LEU A 18 8.18 1.35 -29.95
C LEU A 18 8.72 1.05 -28.53
N GLY A 19 9.64 1.86 -28.02
CA GLY A 19 10.28 1.63 -26.71
C GLY A 19 9.59 2.23 -25.49
N GLY A 20 8.39 2.81 -25.60
CA GLY A 20 7.87 3.73 -24.60
C GLY A 20 6.78 3.23 -23.65
N CYS A 21 6.44 1.97 -23.58
CA CYS A 21 5.31 1.50 -22.74
C CYS A 21 5.67 0.50 -21.63
N ALA A 22 6.92 0.33 -21.30
CA ALA A 22 7.30 -0.58 -20.24
C ALA A 22 7.70 0.21 -18.99
N THR A 23 6.86 0.26 -17.99
CA THR A 23 7.14 0.53 -16.56
C THR A 23 6.34 1.62 -15.88
N LEU A 24 5.01 1.61 -16.05
CA LEU A 24 4.13 2.35 -15.15
C LEU A 24 3.25 1.41 -14.31
N THR A 25 3.62 0.14 -14.21
CA THR A 25 2.86 -0.85 -13.43
C THR A 25 3.53 -1.14 -12.11
N GLY A 26 3.43 -0.22 -11.18
CA GLY A 26 3.58 -0.62 -9.81
C GLY A 26 2.40 -1.49 -9.39
N GLU A 27 2.60 -2.36 -8.42
CA GLU A 27 1.50 -3.18 -7.92
C GLU A 27 0.50 -2.34 -7.13
N PRO A 28 -0.79 -2.35 -7.50
CA PRO A 28 -1.83 -1.64 -6.76
C PRO A 28 -2.10 -2.26 -5.40
N ASN A 29 -1.58 -3.46 -5.14
CA ASN A 29 -1.74 -4.19 -3.90
C ASN A 29 -0.44 -4.17 -3.08
N GLN A 30 -0.59 -4.31 -1.78
CA GLN A 30 0.51 -4.41 -0.82
C GLN A 30 0.22 -5.52 0.17
N THR A 31 1.20 -6.37 0.46
CA THR A 31 1.11 -7.32 1.56
C THR A 31 1.30 -6.60 2.88
N ILE A 32 0.36 -6.77 3.81
CA ILE A 32 0.45 -6.27 5.19
C ILE A 32 0.32 -7.46 6.13
N GLN A 33 1.29 -7.61 7.03
CA GLN A 33 1.22 -8.59 8.11
C GLN A 33 0.52 -8.00 9.32
N ILE A 34 -0.52 -8.66 9.81
CA ILE A 34 -1.26 -8.26 10.99
C ILE A 34 -1.10 -9.33 12.07
N ARG A 35 -0.53 -8.95 13.19
CA ARG A 35 -0.39 -9.81 14.37
C ARG A 35 -1.30 -9.32 15.48
N THR A 36 -1.95 -10.24 16.21
CA THR A 36 -2.80 -9.92 17.37
C THR A 36 -2.25 -10.57 18.62
N VAL A 37 -2.03 -9.76 19.66
CA VAL A 37 -1.42 -10.17 20.92
C VAL A 37 -2.20 -9.68 22.15
N ASP A 38 -1.94 -10.33 23.30
CA ASP A 38 -2.39 -9.87 24.62
C ASP A 38 -1.48 -8.76 25.21
N ALA A 39 -1.72 -8.37 26.45
CA ALA A 39 -0.92 -7.38 27.17
C ALA A 39 0.54 -7.81 27.38
N ASN A 40 0.83 -9.11 27.32
CA ASN A 40 2.16 -9.71 27.54
C ASN A 40 2.83 -10.13 26.23
N ASP A 41 2.40 -9.60 25.08
CA ASP A 41 2.89 -9.92 23.74
C ASP A 41 2.68 -11.40 23.29
N ARG A 42 1.76 -12.13 23.97
CA ARG A 42 1.45 -13.51 23.58
C ARG A 42 0.43 -13.53 22.45
N PRO A 43 0.61 -14.37 21.42
CA PRO A 43 -0.33 -14.47 20.31
C PRO A 43 -1.73 -14.90 20.78
N ILE A 44 -2.77 -14.23 20.30
CA ILE A 44 -4.17 -14.58 20.54
C ILE A 44 -4.72 -15.26 19.31
N TYR A 45 -5.27 -16.45 19.48
CA TYR A 45 -5.80 -17.28 18.42
C TYR A 45 -7.32 -17.19 18.30
N GLY A 46 -7.84 -17.33 17.07
CA GLY A 46 -9.26 -17.54 16.81
C GLY A 46 -10.13 -16.29 16.89
N LEU A 47 -9.55 -15.08 16.83
CA LEU A 47 -10.31 -13.86 16.61
C LEU A 47 -10.59 -13.69 15.11
N ARG A 48 -11.77 -13.26 14.75
CA ARG A 48 -12.10 -12.83 13.38
C ARG A 48 -11.63 -11.41 13.20
N CYS A 49 -10.80 -11.20 12.19
CA CYS A 49 -10.27 -9.89 11.84
C CYS A 49 -10.93 -9.40 10.56
N HIS A 50 -11.29 -8.11 10.57
CA HIS A 50 -11.80 -7.37 9.43
C HIS A 50 -10.89 -6.15 9.22
N ALA A 51 -10.38 -6.00 8.03
CA ALA A 51 -9.61 -4.83 7.62
C ALA A 51 -10.35 -4.12 6.48
N VAL A 52 -10.42 -2.79 6.50
CA VAL A 52 -11.19 -2.01 5.52
C VAL A 52 -10.50 -0.70 5.21
N ASN A 53 -10.52 -0.32 3.93
CA ASN A 53 -10.20 1.03 3.45
C ASN A 53 -11.23 1.45 2.37
N ALA A 54 -11.06 2.62 1.74
CA ALA A 54 -12.00 3.09 0.72
C ALA A 54 -12.00 2.24 -0.57
N ALA A 55 -11.00 1.41 -0.79
CA ALA A 55 -10.90 0.59 -2.01
C ALA A 55 -11.54 -0.80 -1.87
N SER A 56 -11.49 -1.42 -0.68
CA SER A 56 -12.05 -2.75 -0.41
C SER A 56 -12.00 -3.10 1.08
N ASP A 57 -12.47 -4.30 1.40
CA ASP A 57 -12.41 -4.92 2.71
C ASP A 57 -11.83 -6.35 2.63
N TRP A 58 -11.29 -6.82 3.74
CA TRP A 58 -10.61 -8.11 3.85
C TRP A 58 -10.92 -8.76 5.18
N TYR A 59 -10.91 -10.10 5.19
CA TYR A 59 -11.20 -10.91 6.36
C TYR A 59 -10.09 -11.92 6.61
N GLY A 60 -9.83 -12.21 7.88
CA GLY A 60 -8.84 -13.20 8.29
C GLY A 60 -9.05 -13.67 9.73
N THR A 61 -8.17 -14.54 10.21
CA THR A 61 -8.22 -15.08 11.58
C THR A 61 -6.87 -14.93 12.25
N SER A 62 -6.86 -14.36 13.46
CA SER A 62 -5.66 -14.22 14.29
C SER A 62 -5.02 -15.59 14.61
N PRO A 63 -3.71 -15.64 14.94
CA PRO A 63 -2.87 -14.56 15.46
C PRO A 63 -2.10 -13.80 14.39
N MET A 64 -1.87 -14.36 13.22
CA MET A 64 -1.14 -13.72 12.14
C MET A 64 -1.91 -13.85 10.82
N ILE A 65 -2.01 -12.74 10.11
CA ILE A 65 -2.75 -12.65 8.86
C ILE A 65 -1.86 -11.90 7.86
N ASP A 66 -1.64 -12.50 6.70
CA ASP A 66 -1.02 -11.82 5.56
C ASP A 66 -2.14 -11.38 4.60
N LEU A 67 -2.38 -10.07 4.53
CA LEU A 67 -3.42 -9.51 3.67
C LEU A 67 -2.81 -8.85 2.44
N GLN A 68 -3.36 -9.17 1.26
CA GLN A 68 -3.12 -8.43 0.02
C GLN A 68 -4.08 -7.24 -0.03
N VAL A 69 -3.63 -6.09 0.47
CA VAL A 69 -4.45 -4.89 0.59
C VAL A 69 -4.28 -4.01 -0.63
N ARG A 70 -5.39 -3.60 -1.25
CA ARG A 70 -5.35 -2.59 -2.31
C ARG A 70 -4.99 -1.24 -1.70
N ARG A 71 -3.98 -0.61 -2.27
CA ARG A 71 -3.51 0.71 -1.84
C ARG A 71 -4.58 1.78 -2.07
N SER A 72 -4.71 2.71 -1.14
CA SER A 72 -5.70 3.79 -1.17
C SER A 72 -5.16 5.02 -0.46
N SER A 73 -5.71 6.18 -0.77
CA SER A 73 -5.45 7.42 -0.02
C SER A 73 -6.08 7.43 1.37
N SER A 74 -7.04 6.55 1.64
CA SER A 74 -7.65 6.41 2.96
C SER A 74 -6.86 5.46 3.84
N ASP A 75 -6.89 5.69 5.15
CA ASP A 75 -6.29 4.83 6.14
C ASP A 75 -6.95 3.45 6.15
N LEU A 76 -6.16 2.42 6.49
CA LEU A 76 -6.64 1.06 6.67
C LEU A 76 -7.04 0.85 8.13
N GLN A 77 -8.32 0.61 8.37
CA GLN A 77 -8.84 0.27 9.69
C GLN A 77 -8.89 -1.25 9.86
N VAL A 78 -8.42 -1.73 11.01
CA VAL A 78 -8.40 -3.16 11.32
C VAL A 78 -9.04 -3.40 12.67
N GLU A 79 -10.01 -4.30 12.71
CA GLU A 79 -10.64 -4.77 13.95
C GLU A 79 -10.55 -6.30 14.02
N CYS A 80 -10.00 -6.85 15.11
CA CYS A 80 -10.03 -8.28 15.42
C CYS A 80 -10.89 -8.51 16.66
N LYS A 81 -11.93 -9.36 16.54
CA LYS A 81 -12.87 -9.63 17.64
C LYS A 81 -13.26 -11.09 17.76
N GLY A 82 -13.55 -11.51 19.01
CA GLY A 82 -14.05 -12.86 19.33
C GLY A 82 -13.89 -13.14 20.82
N ARG A 83 -14.73 -14.01 21.35
CA ARG A 83 -14.70 -14.44 22.76
C ARG A 83 -14.74 -13.28 23.78
N GLY A 84 -15.43 -12.18 23.46
CA GLY A 84 -15.44 -10.99 24.30
C GLY A 84 -14.18 -10.12 24.24
N LEU A 85 -13.22 -10.48 23.37
CA LEU A 85 -11.97 -9.73 23.16
C LEU A 85 -12.08 -8.90 21.90
N VAL A 86 -11.49 -7.69 21.94
CA VAL A 86 -11.42 -6.77 20.79
C VAL A 86 -10.03 -6.14 20.75
N ALA A 87 -9.45 -6.08 19.56
CA ALA A 87 -8.23 -5.32 19.27
C ALA A 87 -8.49 -4.47 18.03
N ARG A 88 -8.11 -3.19 18.04
CA ARG A 88 -8.26 -2.27 16.93
C ARG A 88 -6.95 -1.62 16.55
N GLY A 89 -6.87 -1.23 15.30
CA GLY A 89 -5.75 -0.43 14.84
C GLY A 89 -6.04 0.25 13.51
N THR A 90 -5.39 1.39 13.31
CA THR A 90 -5.47 2.18 12.09
C THR A 90 -4.07 2.28 11.50
N ALA A 91 -3.88 1.76 10.28
CA ALA A 91 -2.64 1.94 9.53
C ALA A 91 -2.78 3.16 8.62
N ILE A 92 -1.95 4.17 8.87
CA ILE A 92 -1.98 5.45 8.15
C ILE A 92 -1.51 5.23 6.71
N SER A 93 -2.29 5.76 5.77
CA SER A 93 -1.93 5.81 4.36
C SER A 93 -0.93 6.94 4.11
N ARG A 94 0.23 6.62 3.56
CA ARG A 94 1.25 7.62 3.21
C ARG A 94 1.50 7.65 1.71
N GLY A 95 1.36 8.84 1.12
CA GLY A 95 1.77 9.10 -0.26
C GLY A 95 3.30 9.12 -0.38
N LYS A 96 3.83 8.47 -1.41
CA LYS A 96 5.27 8.54 -1.71
C LYS A 96 5.60 9.90 -2.34
N LEU A 97 6.40 10.72 -1.68
CA LEU A 97 6.85 12.02 -2.19
C LEU A 97 7.64 11.92 -3.52
N SER A 98 8.20 10.76 -3.82
CA SER A 98 8.94 10.52 -5.08
C SER A 98 8.08 10.72 -6.34
N SER A 99 6.77 10.58 -6.23
CA SER A 99 5.85 10.85 -7.35
C SER A 99 5.72 12.35 -7.66
N LEU A 100 5.93 13.23 -6.68
CA LEU A 100 5.84 14.69 -6.87
C LEU A 100 7.04 15.26 -7.68
N ALA A 101 8.21 14.67 -7.55
CA ALA A 101 9.40 15.11 -8.29
C ALA A 101 9.32 14.83 -9.80
N GLN A 102 8.52 13.83 -10.21
CA GLN A 102 8.30 13.49 -11.63
C GLN A 102 7.26 14.39 -12.30
N THR A 103 6.51 15.17 -11.51
CA THR A 103 5.42 16.04 -12.01
C THR A 103 5.96 17.29 -12.75
N ILE A 104 7.26 17.57 -12.68
CA ILE A 104 7.88 18.75 -13.28
C ILE A 104 8.24 18.55 -14.76
N LEU A 105 8.19 17.32 -15.27
CA LEU A 105 8.46 17.01 -16.66
C LEU A 105 7.20 17.26 -17.54
N PRO A 106 7.38 17.70 -18.82
CA PRO A 106 6.28 17.83 -19.77
C PRO A 106 5.51 16.48 -19.90
N GLY A 107 4.24 16.46 -19.50
CA GLY A 107 3.42 15.23 -19.41
C GLY A 107 3.28 14.62 -18.01
N GLY A 108 4.03 15.11 -17.00
CA GLY A 108 4.03 14.56 -15.65
C GLY A 108 2.70 14.67 -14.89
N THR A 109 1.87 15.67 -15.22
CA THR A 109 0.56 15.87 -14.59
C THR A 109 -0.43 14.73 -14.86
N ALA A 110 -0.42 14.18 -16.09
CA ALA A 110 -1.29 13.06 -16.45
C ALA A 110 -0.89 11.77 -15.72
N ILE A 111 0.40 11.54 -15.54
CA ILE A 111 0.94 10.37 -14.83
C ILE A 111 0.60 10.45 -13.33
N ALA A 112 0.75 11.63 -12.72
CA ALA A 112 0.42 11.84 -11.31
C ALA A 112 -1.08 11.62 -11.02
N MET A 113 -1.98 11.98 -11.94
CA MET A 113 -3.40 11.70 -11.81
C MET A 113 -3.72 10.21 -11.88
N ILE A 114 -3.08 9.47 -12.79
CA ILE A 114 -3.25 8.02 -12.90
C ILE A 114 -2.77 7.31 -11.63
N ASP A 115 -1.63 7.71 -11.08
CA ASP A 115 -1.09 7.15 -9.83
C ASP A 115 -1.99 7.45 -8.63
N TYR A 116 -2.59 8.62 -8.58
CA TYR A 116 -3.55 8.98 -7.53
C TYR A 116 -4.82 8.13 -7.59
N VAL A 117 -5.43 8.00 -8.76
CA VAL A 117 -6.68 7.23 -8.96
C VAL A 117 -6.44 5.73 -8.77
N SER A 118 -5.29 5.21 -9.20
CA SER A 118 -4.93 3.80 -9.02
C SER A 118 -4.54 3.44 -7.57
N GLY A 119 -4.28 4.45 -6.71
CA GLY A 119 -3.78 4.26 -5.35
C GLY A 119 -2.31 3.88 -5.26
N TYR A 120 -1.61 3.78 -6.38
CA TYR A 120 -0.23 3.29 -6.47
C TYR A 120 0.78 4.12 -5.66
N GLN A 121 0.57 5.41 -5.57
CA GLN A 121 1.43 6.31 -4.80
C GLN A 121 1.32 6.15 -3.28
N PHE A 122 0.31 5.42 -2.79
CA PHE A 122 0.07 5.24 -1.37
C PHE A 122 0.69 3.95 -0.84
N SER A 123 1.06 3.96 0.43
CA SER A 123 1.58 2.78 1.13
C SER A 123 1.18 2.80 2.60
N TYR A 124 1.00 1.62 3.15
CA TYR A 124 0.76 1.36 4.57
C TYR A 124 2.02 0.78 5.22
N PRO A 125 2.12 0.76 6.56
CA PRO A 125 3.11 -0.06 7.25
C PRO A 125 3.01 -1.51 6.79
N ALA A 126 4.15 -2.13 6.49
CA ALA A 126 4.18 -3.53 6.01
C ALA A 126 3.80 -4.54 7.11
N TRP A 127 3.91 -4.14 8.37
CA TRP A 127 3.62 -4.97 9.53
C TRP A 127 3.00 -4.14 10.65
N ILE A 128 1.92 -4.65 11.28
CA ILE A 128 1.25 -4.02 12.42
C ILE A 128 0.95 -5.06 13.51
N GLN A 129 1.03 -4.66 14.77
CA GLN A 129 0.73 -5.51 15.91
C GLN A 129 -0.41 -4.93 16.75
N LEU A 130 -1.59 -5.52 16.62
CA LEU A 130 -2.77 -5.17 17.40
C LEU A 130 -2.66 -5.76 18.80
N ARG A 131 -3.13 -5.01 19.80
CA ARG A 131 -3.15 -5.43 21.21
C ARG A 131 -4.59 -5.43 21.73
N ILE A 132 -4.98 -6.48 22.43
CA ILE A 132 -6.32 -6.59 23.01
C ILE A 132 -6.61 -5.43 23.96
N GLY A 133 -7.81 -4.85 23.82
CA GLY A 133 -8.29 -3.73 24.63
C GLY A 133 -7.68 -2.38 24.28
N GLN A 134 -6.93 -2.30 23.17
CA GLN A 134 -6.32 -1.05 22.70
C GLN A 134 -6.78 -0.71 21.30
N ASP A 135 -6.80 0.59 21.00
CA ASP A 135 -6.93 1.14 19.68
C ASP A 135 -5.59 1.82 19.32
N LEU A 136 -4.90 1.30 18.32
CA LEU A 136 -3.51 1.65 18.00
C LEU A 136 -3.43 2.32 16.66
N VAL A 137 -2.53 3.29 16.51
CA VAL A 137 -2.24 3.95 15.22
C VAL A 137 -0.82 3.59 14.79
N PHE A 138 -0.68 3.15 13.53
CA PHE A 138 0.58 2.73 12.93
C PHE A 138 0.90 3.63 11.75
N ASP A 139 2.09 4.20 11.74
CA ASP A 139 2.55 5.08 10.68
C ASP A 139 3.89 4.58 10.11
N ALA A 140 3.96 4.42 8.79
CA ALA A 140 5.19 3.99 8.11
C ALA A 140 6.31 5.05 8.13
N SER A 141 6.01 6.30 8.49
CA SER A 141 7.03 7.35 8.64
C SER A 141 7.95 7.13 9.84
N ASP A 142 7.47 6.37 10.84
CA ASP A 142 8.26 6.02 12.00
C ASP A 142 8.92 4.67 11.73
N ASP A 143 10.13 4.62 11.27
CA ASP A 143 10.92 3.46 10.79
C ASP A 143 10.92 2.19 11.66
N ILE A 144 9.96 2.06 12.59
CA ILE A 144 9.81 0.93 13.50
C ILE A 144 8.57 0.12 13.09
N ALA A 145 8.75 -0.74 12.09
CA ALA A 145 7.70 -1.67 11.66
C ALA A 145 7.04 -2.37 12.85
N GLY A 146 5.69 -2.35 12.88
CA GLY A 146 4.88 -3.03 13.90
C GLY A 146 4.75 -2.32 15.24
N LYS A 147 5.42 -1.21 15.47
CA LYS A 147 5.19 -0.38 16.67
C LYS A 147 4.16 0.70 16.38
N PRO A 148 3.18 0.92 17.28
CA PRO A 148 2.22 1.98 17.10
C PRO A 148 2.85 3.34 17.38
N THR A 149 2.52 4.32 16.54
CA THR A 149 2.87 5.72 16.75
C THR A 149 2.07 6.32 17.89
N LYS A 150 0.84 5.88 18.02
CA LYS A 150 -0.09 6.36 19.08
C LYS A 150 -0.95 5.20 19.56
N SER A 151 -1.08 5.09 20.88
CA SER A 151 -1.99 4.16 21.54
C SER A 151 -3.13 4.94 22.16
N VAL A 152 -4.36 4.58 21.82
CA VAL A 152 -5.56 5.08 22.48
C VAL A 152 -6.22 3.89 23.16
N LEU A 153 -6.41 3.96 24.47
CA LEU A 153 -7.16 2.94 25.20
C LEU A 153 -8.61 2.94 24.70
N ALA A 154 -9.09 1.80 24.24
CA ALA A 154 -10.49 1.66 23.87
C ALA A 154 -11.35 1.90 25.12
N ASN A 155 -12.08 3.02 25.15
CA ASN A 155 -13.09 3.24 26.18
C ASN A 155 -14.21 2.23 25.95
N HIS A 156 -14.25 1.19 26.76
CA HIS A 156 -15.43 0.34 26.90
C HIS A 156 -16.46 1.09 27.76
N ASN A 157 -17.41 1.75 27.07
CA ASN A 157 -18.71 2.08 27.67
C ASN A 157 -19.71 0.98 27.36
#